data_f4a9119ff835220d9a408ac06adcc160
#
_entry.id   f4a9119ff835220d9a408ac06adcc160
#
_cell.length_a   1.000
_cell.length_b   1.000
_cell.length_c   1.000
_cell.angle_alpha   90.00
_cell.angle_beta   90.00
_cell.angle_gamma   90.00
#
_symmetry.space_group_name_H-M   'P 1'
#
loop_
_entity.id
_entity.type
_entity.pdbx_description
1 polymer ?
#
loop_
_entity_poly.entity_id
_entity_poly.type
_entity_poly.pdbx_seq_one_letter_code
_entity_poly.pdbx_strand_id
1 'polypeptide(L)'
;MENFKFDSIEEAIEDFKSGKMIIVADDEDRENEGDLICSGEKVTPEIIKFMAENAKGLICLAISPELAEKLDLPQMVEQNNESMKTAFTISIDAAEKYGVTTGISAFDRAKTIEVALAPDAVPSDLRQIGRASCRERV
;
A
#
# COMPACT_ATOMS: atom_id res chain seq x y z
N MET A 1 21.87 0.77 27.35
CA MET A 1 21.12 0.54 26.10
C MET A 1 20.08 -0.51 26.43
N GLU A 2 18.80 -0.14 26.38
CA GLU A 2 17.72 -1.12 26.48
C GLU A 2 17.89 -2.09 25.31
N ASN A 3 17.94 -3.40 25.62
CA ASN A 3 17.94 -4.43 24.58
C ASN A 3 16.59 -4.39 23.89
N PHE A 4 16.51 -3.68 22.77
CA PHE A 4 15.33 -3.70 21.90
C PHE A 4 15.16 -5.14 21.39
N LYS A 5 14.03 -5.74 21.71
CA LYS A 5 13.70 -7.10 21.28
C LYS A 5 12.55 -7.01 20.28
N PHE A 6 12.77 -7.51 19.09
CA PHE A 6 11.70 -7.70 18.10
C PHE A 6 10.71 -8.78 18.58
N ASP A 7 9.46 -8.59 18.23
CA ASP A 7 8.44 -9.64 18.35
C ASP A 7 8.76 -10.81 17.40
N SER A 8 8.20 -11.98 17.68
CA SER A 8 8.38 -13.12 16.78
C SER A 8 7.64 -12.92 15.45
N ILE A 9 8.13 -13.55 14.39
CA ILE A 9 7.46 -13.51 13.08
C ILE A 9 6.06 -14.09 13.17
N GLU A 10 5.88 -15.15 13.95
CA GLU A 10 4.59 -15.81 14.17
C GLU A 10 3.57 -14.86 14.81
N GLU A 11 3.95 -14.11 15.84
CA GLU A 11 3.11 -13.10 16.48
C GLU A 11 2.76 -11.96 15.52
N ALA A 12 3.75 -11.47 14.75
CA ALA A 12 3.53 -10.45 13.74
C ALA A 12 2.54 -10.91 12.65
N ILE A 13 2.63 -12.16 12.19
CA ILE A 13 1.70 -12.74 11.22
C ILE A 13 0.27 -12.82 11.78
N GLU A 14 0.10 -13.25 13.04
CA GLU A 14 -1.22 -13.31 13.66
C GLU A 14 -1.83 -11.92 13.86
N ASP A 15 -1.03 -10.93 14.25
CA ASP A 15 -1.48 -9.55 14.36
C ASP A 15 -1.89 -8.98 12.98
N PHE A 16 -1.10 -9.22 11.95
CA PHE A 16 -1.41 -8.80 10.58
C PHE A 16 -2.70 -9.44 10.07
N LYS A 17 -2.91 -10.74 10.26
CA LYS A 17 -4.14 -11.45 9.89
C LYS A 17 -5.36 -10.93 10.64
N SER A 18 -5.20 -10.51 11.89
CA SER A 18 -6.28 -9.93 12.69
C SER A 18 -6.63 -8.49 12.29
N GLY A 19 -5.86 -7.87 11.38
CA GLY A 19 -6.05 -6.50 10.91
C GLY A 19 -5.35 -5.44 11.74
N LYS A 20 -4.44 -5.84 12.63
CA LYS A 20 -3.59 -4.90 13.34
C LYS A 20 -2.47 -4.40 12.42
N MET A 21 -1.99 -3.21 12.72
CA MET A 21 -0.77 -2.67 12.10
C MET A 21 0.46 -3.26 12.79
N ILE A 22 1.47 -3.54 11.99
CA ILE A 22 2.79 -3.96 12.44
C ILE A 22 3.84 -2.99 11.91
N ILE A 23 4.99 -2.92 12.58
CA ILE A 23 6.17 -2.19 12.09
C ILE A 23 7.17 -3.24 11.61
N VAL A 24 7.59 -3.10 10.37
CA VAL A 24 8.65 -3.93 9.78
C VAL A 24 9.87 -3.06 9.57
N ALA A 25 10.95 -3.37 10.27
CA ALA A 25 12.21 -2.68 10.10
C ALA A 25 13.04 -3.35 8.99
N ASP A 26 13.62 -2.54 8.14
CA ASP A 26 14.54 -2.96 7.11
C ASP A 26 15.95 -3.19 7.68
N ASP A 27 16.80 -3.87 6.90
CA ASP A 27 18.19 -4.10 7.26
C ASP A 27 18.98 -2.78 7.30
N GLU A 28 19.92 -2.67 8.26
CA GLU A 28 20.79 -1.50 8.39
C GLU A 28 21.63 -1.22 7.13
N ASP A 29 21.95 -2.28 6.37
CA ASP A 29 22.74 -2.19 5.13
C ASP A 29 21.87 -1.86 3.90
N ARG A 30 20.53 -1.72 4.05
CA ARG A 30 19.61 -1.36 2.97
C ARG A 30 19.09 0.08 3.15
N GLU A 31 17.82 0.28 3.45
CA GLU A 31 17.22 1.61 3.66
C GLU A 31 17.30 2.05 5.13
N ASN A 32 17.42 1.08 6.05
CA ASN A 32 17.43 1.29 7.51
C ASN A 32 16.23 2.13 7.99
N GLU A 33 15.07 1.83 7.43
CA GLU A 33 13.81 2.50 7.73
C GLU A 33 12.80 1.50 8.31
N GLY A 34 11.76 2.01 8.94
CA GLY A 34 10.66 1.22 9.45
C GLY A 34 9.39 1.52 8.69
N ASP A 35 8.75 0.49 8.15
CA ASP A 35 7.47 0.59 7.47
C ASP A 35 6.32 0.22 8.39
N LEU A 36 5.28 1.05 8.42
CA LEU A 36 4.02 0.72 9.09
C LEU A 36 3.12 -0.03 8.10
N ILE A 37 2.83 -1.29 8.40
CA ILE A 37 2.15 -2.20 7.46
C ILE A 37 0.84 -2.71 8.07
N CYS A 38 -0.20 -2.83 7.24
CA CYS A 38 -1.44 -3.53 7.57
C CYS A 38 -1.95 -4.33 6.38
N SER A 39 -2.86 -5.28 6.64
CA SER A 39 -3.54 -6.00 5.57
C SER A 39 -4.44 -5.08 4.76
N GLY A 40 -4.29 -5.07 3.44
CA GLY A 40 -5.18 -4.30 2.54
C GLY A 40 -6.64 -4.74 2.62
N GLU A 41 -6.92 -6.03 2.90
CA GLU A 41 -8.27 -6.55 3.09
C GLU A 41 -8.95 -6.05 4.38
N LYS A 42 -8.17 -5.53 5.32
CA LYS A 42 -8.64 -5.04 6.62
C LYS A 42 -8.50 -3.53 6.75
N VAL A 43 -8.09 -2.84 5.69
CA VAL A 43 -7.88 -1.40 5.73
C VAL A 43 -9.20 -0.66 6.02
N THR A 44 -9.09 0.38 6.84
CA THR A 44 -10.19 1.31 7.15
C THR A 44 -9.71 2.75 6.99
N PRO A 45 -10.63 3.72 6.86
CA PRO A 45 -10.25 5.13 6.87
C PRO A 45 -9.44 5.55 8.10
N GLU A 46 -9.72 4.96 9.28
CA GLU A 46 -9.01 5.23 10.53
C GLU A 46 -7.56 4.75 10.46
N ILE A 47 -7.31 3.57 9.86
CA ILE A 47 -5.95 3.05 9.63
C ILE A 47 -5.18 3.98 8.68
N ILE A 48 -5.77 4.37 7.56
CA ILE A 48 -5.15 5.31 6.61
C ILE A 48 -4.85 6.65 7.28
N LYS A 49 -5.79 7.19 8.06
CA LYS A 49 -5.59 8.42 8.82
C LYS A 49 -4.42 8.29 9.79
N PHE A 50 -4.38 7.19 10.55
CA PHE A 50 -3.29 6.92 11.49
C PHE A 50 -1.92 6.88 10.80
N MET A 51 -1.82 6.16 9.67
CA MET A 51 -0.60 6.10 8.86
C MET A 51 -0.15 7.49 8.40
N ALA A 52 -1.07 8.29 7.86
CA ALA A 52 -0.77 9.63 7.38
C ALA A 52 -0.29 10.59 8.49
N GLU A 53 -0.89 10.50 9.67
CA GLU A 53 -0.57 11.37 10.80
C GLU A 53 0.73 10.97 11.52
N ASN A 54 1.01 9.68 11.62
CA ASN A 54 2.08 9.16 12.46
C ASN A 54 3.31 8.67 11.68
N ALA A 55 3.14 7.96 10.57
CA ALA A 55 4.26 7.48 9.77
C ALA A 55 4.80 8.52 8.79
N LYS A 56 3.97 9.45 8.31
CA LYS A 56 4.34 10.61 7.46
C LYS A 56 5.05 10.27 6.14
N GLY A 57 5.08 9.02 5.76
CA GLY A 57 5.61 8.54 4.50
C GLY A 57 4.57 8.46 3.39
N LEU A 58 4.95 7.82 2.31
CA LEU A 58 4.06 7.52 1.20
C LEU A 58 3.22 6.27 1.53
N ILE A 59 1.89 6.41 1.46
CA ILE A 59 0.99 5.25 1.64
C ILE A 59 0.92 4.51 0.31
N CYS A 60 1.39 3.26 0.32
CA CYS A 60 1.44 2.40 -0.86
C CYS A 60 0.61 1.13 -0.63
N LEU A 61 -0.04 0.65 -1.69
CA LEU A 61 -0.62 -0.69 -1.76
C LEU A 61 0.39 -1.63 -2.44
N ALA A 62 0.91 -2.62 -1.71
CA ALA A 62 1.74 -3.66 -2.30
C ALA A 62 0.84 -4.66 -3.04
N ILE A 63 1.09 -4.84 -4.33
CA ILE A 63 0.32 -5.73 -5.21
C ILE A 63 1.23 -6.74 -5.90
N SER A 64 0.67 -7.88 -6.30
CA SER A 64 1.39 -8.84 -7.12
C SER A 64 1.44 -8.40 -8.58
N PRO A 65 2.42 -8.93 -9.38
CA PRO A 65 2.45 -8.68 -10.83
C PRO A 65 1.14 -9.06 -11.53
N GLU A 66 0.52 -10.16 -11.12
CA GLU A 66 -0.73 -10.66 -11.70
C GLU A 66 -1.89 -9.66 -11.44
N LEU A 67 -1.92 -9.05 -10.24
CA LEU A 67 -2.93 -8.04 -9.93
C LEU A 67 -2.67 -6.74 -10.70
N ALA A 68 -1.40 -6.34 -10.85
CA ALA A 68 -1.04 -5.19 -11.66
C ALA A 68 -1.46 -5.39 -13.13
N GLU A 69 -1.21 -6.57 -13.71
CA GLU A 69 -1.63 -6.93 -15.07
C GLU A 69 -3.17 -6.94 -15.18
N LYS A 70 -3.87 -7.61 -14.26
CA LYS A 70 -5.34 -7.67 -14.23
C LYS A 70 -5.97 -6.28 -14.22
N LEU A 71 -5.39 -5.33 -13.51
CA LEU A 71 -5.91 -3.97 -13.36
C LEU A 71 -5.34 -2.98 -14.38
N ASP A 72 -4.51 -3.44 -15.33
CA ASP A 72 -3.83 -2.61 -16.34
C ASP A 72 -3.04 -1.45 -15.71
N LEU A 73 -2.20 -1.78 -14.73
CA LEU A 73 -1.36 -0.83 -14.00
C LEU A 73 0.10 -0.93 -14.45
N PRO A 74 0.49 -0.19 -15.50
CA PRO A 74 1.88 -0.20 -15.96
C PRO A 74 2.82 0.44 -14.94
N GLN A 75 4.11 0.16 -15.11
CA GLN A 75 5.15 0.83 -14.33
C GLN A 75 5.07 2.35 -14.53
N MET A 76 5.34 3.11 -13.46
CA MET A 76 5.31 4.57 -13.48
C MET A 76 6.35 5.16 -14.44
N VAL A 77 7.47 4.48 -14.64
CA VAL A 77 8.55 4.87 -15.52
C VAL A 77 9.01 3.70 -16.38
N GLU A 78 9.32 3.95 -17.66
CA GLU A 78 9.86 2.93 -18.57
C GLU A 78 11.28 2.52 -18.21
N GLN A 79 12.11 3.48 -17.76
CA GLN A 79 13.48 3.25 -17.34
C GLN A 79 13.64 3.65 -15.88
N ASN A 80 13.68 2.65 -15.01
CA ASN A 80 13.92 2.88 -13.59
C ASN A 80 15.44 3.00 -13.34
N ASN A 81 15.90 4.20 -13.04
CA ASN A 81 17.29 4.52 -12.69
C ASN A 81 17.49 4.78 -11.19
N GLU A 82 16.48 4.50 -10.37
CA GLU A 82 16.57 4.57 -8.93
C GLU A 82 17.50 3.44 -8.41
N SER A 83 18.30 3.73 -7.36
CA SER A 83 19.36 2.85 -6.87
C SER A 83 18.85 1.48 -6.38
N MET A 84 17.71 1.46 -5.75
CA MET A 84 17.08 0.24 -5.20
C MET A 84 16.13 -0.45 -6.18
N LYS A 85 15.94 0.14 -7.36
CA LYS A 85 15.03 -0.37 -8.40
C LYS A 85 13.59 -0.57 -7.91
N THR A 86 13.13 0.28 -6.99
CA THR A 86 11.77 0.19 -6.46
C THR A 86 10.73 0.32 -7.57
N ALA A 87 9.94 -0.73 -7.74
CA ALA A 87 8.96 -0.82 -8.82
C ALA A 87 7.63 -0.18 -8.38
N PHE A 88 7.41 1.08 -8.76
CA PHE A 88 6.12 1.73 -8.62
C PHE A 88 5.33 1.63 -9.92
N THR A 89 4.05 1.26 -9.82
CA THR A 89 3.09 1.44 -10.89
C THR A 89 2.59 2.89 -10.91
N ILE A 90 1.85 3.26 -11.96
CA ILE A 90 1.09 4.51 -11.93
C ILE A 90 0.16 4.54 -10.72
N SER A 91 -0.04 5.73 -10.15
CA SER A 91 -0.94 5.93 -9.02
C SER A 91 -2.41 5.86 -9.44
N ILE A 92 -3.27 5.44 -8.54
CA ILE A 92 -4.69 5.18 -8.79
C ILE A 92 -5.60 5.88 -7.80
N ASP A 93 -6.85 6.10 -8.22
CA ASP A 93 -8.02 6.31 -7.37
C ASP A 93 -9.13 5.38 -7.84
N ALA A 94 -10.05 4.98 -6.96
CA ALA A 94 -11.26 4.31 -7.42
C ALA A 94 -12.14 5.26 -8.22
N ALA A 95 -12.93 4.69 -9.15
CA ALA A 95 -13.83 5.47 -10.00
C ALA A 95 -14.93 6.16 -9.16
N GLU A 96 -15.50 7.24 -9.70
CA GLU A 96 -16.53 8.05 -9.02
C GLU A 96 -17.76 7.28 -8.59
N LYS A 97 -18.11 6.22 -9.31
CA LYS A 97 -19.23 5.32 -8.96
C LYS A 97 -19.09 4.69 -7.58
N TYR A 98 -17.88 4.67 -7.00
CA TYR A 98 -17.60 4.17 -5.65
C TYR A 98 -17.61 5.29 -4.58
N GLY A 99 -18.00 6.51 -4.94
CA GLY A 99 -18.08 7.65 -4.04
C GLY A 99 -16.75 8.32 -3.74
N VAL A 100 -15.69 7.96 -4.48
CA VAL A 100 -14.38 8.62 -4.39
C VAL A 100 -14.41 9.96 -5.11
N THR A 101 -13.92 11.00 -4.42
CA THR A 101 -13.90 12.36 -4.94
C THR A 101 -12.53 12.75 -5.50
N THR A 102 -11.71 13.43 -4.71
CA THR A 102 -10.36 13.87 -5.11
C THR A 102 -9.28 12.81 -4.86
N GLY A 103 -9.61 11.70 -4.22
CA GLY A 103 -8.68 10.61 -3.91
C GLY A 103 -7.75 10.88 -2.70
N ILE A 104 -7.82 12.06 -2.07
CA ILE A 104 -6.85 12.45 -1.04
C ILE A 104 -7.28 12.09 0.39
N SER A 105 -8.58 12.04 0.65
CA SER A 105 -9.09 11.74 1.99
C SER A 105 -8.74 10.32 2.42
N ALA A 106 -8.71 10.08 3.73
CA ALA A 106 -8.52 8.73 4.26
C ALA A 106 -9.63 7.77 3.79
N PHE A 107 -10.86 8.27 3.66
CA PHE A 107 -11.97 7.53 3.10
C PHE A 107 -11.73 7.15 1.64
N ASP A 108 -11.34 8.11 0.79
CA ASP A 108 -11.08 7.87 -0.63
C ASP A 108 -9.97 6.84 -0.84
N ARG A 109 -8.89 6.94 -0.05
CA ARG A 109 -7.76 6.01 -0.14
C ARG A 109 -8.12 4.61 0.32
N ALA A 110 -8.83 4.46 1.44
CA ALA A 110 -9.33 3.16 1.91
C ALA A 110 -10.28 2.54 0.88
N LYS A 111 -11.20 3.33 0.31
CA LYS A 111 -12.11 2.87 -0.74
C LYS A 111 -11.36 2.45 -2.00
N THR A 112 -10.30 3.16 -2.39
CA THR A 112 -9.46 2.79 -3.54
C THR A 112 -8.80 1.44 -3.32
N ILE A 113 -8.27 1.16 -2.13
CA ILE A 113 -7.68 -0.13 -1.78
C ILE A 113 -8.74 -1.24 -1.82
N GLU A 114 -9.90 -1.02 -1.20
CA GLU A 114 -11.02 -1.96 -1.21
C GLU A 114 -11.44 -2.35 -2.64
N VAL A 115 -11.60 -1.35 -3.52
CA VAL A 115 -11.98 -1.57 -4.92
C VAL A 115 -10.88 -2.32 -5.68
N ALA A 116 -9.62 -1.94 -5.52
CA ALA A 116 -8.50 -2.59 -6.20
C ALA A 116 -8.33 -4.07 -5.81
N LEU A 117 -8.68 -4.43 -4.57
CA LEU A 117 -8.57 -5.80 -4.06
C LEU A 117 -9.85 -6.63 -4.25
N ALA A 118 -10.93 -6.05 -4.79
CA ALA A 118 -12.15 -6.79 -5.03
C ALA A 118 -11.91 -7.94 -6.04
N PRO A 119 -12.44 -9.16 -5.79
CA PRO A 119 -12.21 -10.31 -6.67
C PRO A 119 -12.65 -10.09 -8.13
N ASP A 120 -13.67 -9.26 -8.32
CA ASP A 120 -14.26 -8.89 -9.61
C ASP A 120 -13.78 -7.54 -10.15
N ALA A 121 -12.76 -6.93 -9.51
CA ALA A 121 -12.20 -5.66 -9.95
C ALA A 121 -11.70 -5.74 -11.41
N VAL A 122 -12.00 -4.72 -12.18
CA VAL A 122 -11.58 -4.53 -13.56
C VAL A 122 -10.89 -3.16 -13.74
N PRO A 123 -10.11 -2.95 -14.81
CA PRO A 123 -9.39 -1.68 -15.02
C PRO A 123 -10.28 -0.43 -14.95
N SER A 124 -11.52 -0.50 -15.45
CA SER A 124 -12.49 0.62 -15.43
C SER A 124 -13.01 0.99 -14.04
N ASP A 125 -12.70 0.21 -13.01
CA ASP A 125 -13.02 0.53 -11.64
C ASP A 125 -12.03 1.51 -11.00
N LEU A 126 -10.91 1.73 -11.68
CA LEU A 126 -9.83 2.61 -11.26
C LEU A 126 -9.63 3.75 -12.25
N ARG A 127 -9.22 4.90 -11.72
CA ARG A 127 -8.69 6.03 -12.48
C ARG A 127 -7.20 6.07 -12.28
N GLN A 128 -6.46 6.15 -13.38
CA GLN A 128 -4.99 6.28 -13.36
C GLN A 128 -4.60 7.71 -13.03
N ILE A 129 -3.38 7.89 -12.51
CA ILE A 129 -2.87 9.19 -12.00
C ILE A 129 -3.74 9.69 -10.83
N GLY A 130 -4.03 8.78 -9.90
CA GLY A 130 -4.74 9.08 -8.66
C GLY A 130 -3.82 9.52 -7.52
N ARG A 131 -4.31 9.38 -6.28
CA ARG A 131 -3.60 9.77 -5.04
C ARG A 131 -3.06 8.57 -4.27
N ALA A 132 -3.59 7.37 -4.50
CA ALA A 132 -3.06 6.16 -3.92
C ALA A 132 -1.94 5.60 -4.79
N SER A 133 -0.78 5.33 -4.21
CA SER A 133 0.35 4.74 -4.91
C SER A 133 0.32 3.23 -4.79
N CYS A 134 0.58 2.52 -5.89
CA CYS A 134 0.73 1.07 -5.90
C CYS A 134 2.20 0.71 -6.12
N ARG A 135 2.68 -0.26 -5.34
CA ARG A 135 4.03 -0.81 -5.48
C ARG A 135 3.93 -2.26 -5.90
N GLU A 136 4.48 -2.58 -7.05
CA GLU A 136 4.62 -3.96 -7.49
C GLU A 136 5.67 -4.67 -6.62
N ARG A 137 5.31 -5.84 -6.11
CA ARG A 137 6.23 -6.68 -5.36
C ARG A 137 6.78 -7.74 -6.30
N VAL A 138 8.05 -7.64 -6.59
CA VAL A 138 8.78 -8.67 -7.35
C VAL A 138 9.11 -9.84 -6.43
#